data_2f6b4ac4ca01750f732370cfb3599c6f
#
_entry.id   2f6b4ac4ca01750f732370cfb3599c6f
#
_cell.length_a   1.000
_cell.length_b   1.000
_cell.length_c   1.000
_cell.angle_alpha   90.00
_cell.angle_beta   90.00
_cell.angle_gamma   90.00
#
_symmetry.space_group_name_H-M   'P 1'
#
loop_
_entity.id
_entity.type
_entity.pdbx_description
1 polymer ?
#
loop_
_entity_poly.entity_id
_entity_poly.type
_entity_poly.pdbx_seq_one_letter_code
_entity_poly.pdbx_strand_id
1 'polypeptide(L)'
;MANKTLILAAESSVSSGVGNSTTVGSATCVRVFNSSGSDLVITVTDPTGANEYSGTGSISMPDNHIEFIEKQPSYTIHGSGAFKATKVGFTN
;
A
#
# COMPACT_ATOMS: atom_id res chain seq x y z
N MET A 1 11.77 -21.92 4.73
CA MET A 1 10.31 -22.07 4.53
C MET A 1 9.77 -20.84 3.85
N ALA A 2 9.01 -21.01 2.80
CA ALA A 2 8.43 -19.91 2.07
C ALA A 2 7.07 -19.53 2.65
N ASN A 3 6.85 -18.25 2.89
CA ASN A 3 5.53 -17.74 3.22
C ASN A 3 4.68 -17.70 1.96
N LYS A 4 3.42 -18.00 2.11
CA LYS A 4 2.45 -17.91 1.01
C LYS A 4 1.61 -16.67 1.20
N THR A 5 1.33 -15.99 0.11
CA THR A 5 0.46 -14.82 0.12
C THR A 5 -0.99 -15.26 0.10
N LEU A 6 -1.75 -14.78 1.07
CA LEU A 6 -3.18 -15.03 1.15
C LEU A 6 -3.90 -13.77 0.68
N ILE A 7 -4.67 -13.87 -0.39
CA ILE A 7 -5.44 -12.75 -0.94
C ILE A 7 -6.71 -12.61 -0.12
N LEU A 8 -6.88 -11.47 0.55
CA LEU A 8 -7.99 -11.23 1.47
C LEU A 8 -9.11 -10.40 0.85
N ALA A 9 -8.84 -9.74 -0.28
CA ALA A 9 -9.82 -8.93 -0.99
C ALA A 9 -9.39 -8.82 -2.45
N ALA A 10 -10.30 -8.36 -3.32
CA ALA A 10 -9.99 -8.15 -4.72
C ALA A 10 -8.98 -7.01 -4.88
N GLU A 11 -8.09 -7.12 -5.86
CA GLU A 11 -7.18 -6.05 -6.23
C GLU A 11 -7.98 -4.84 -6.70
N SER A 12 -7.60 -3.66 -6.24
CA SER A 12 -8.23 -2.40 -6.64
C SER A 12 -7.22 -1.45 -7.25
N SER A 13 -7.70 -0.59 -8.13
CA SER A 13 -6.90 0.49 -8.71
C SER A 13 -7.05 1.72 -7.80
N VAL A 14 -5.91 2.33 -7.45
CA VAL A 14 -5.88 3.54 -6.63
C VAL A 14 -5.38 4.67 -7.52
N SER A 15 -6.22 5.69 -7.69
CA SER A 15 -5.86 6.87 -8.47
C SER A 15 -4.81 7.69 -7.73
N SER A 16 -4.04 8.50 -8.49
CA SER A 16 -2.97 9.30 -7.91
C SER A 16 -3.48 10.37 -6.96
N GLY A 17 -2.64 10.74 -6.00
CA GLY A 17 -2.84 11.90 -5.15
C GLY A 17 -3.40 11.58 -3.77
N VAL A 18 -3.15 12.49 -2.84
CA VAL A 18 -3.54 12.34 -1.44
C VAL A 18 -5.07 12.29 -1.27
N GLY A 19 -5.82 12.92 -2.17
CA GLY A 19 -7.28 12.89 -2.15
C GLY A 19 -7.87 11.51 -2.41
N ASN A 20 -7.06 10.58 -2.93
CA ASN A 20 -7.46 9.20 -3.21
C ASN A 20 -6.82 8.21 -2.23
N SER A 21 -6.32 8.69 -1.09
CA SER A 21 -5.76 7.84 -0.04
C SER A 21 -6.77 6.81 0.43
N THR A 22 -6.30 5.61 0.71
CA THR A 22 -7.18 4.50 1.07
C THR A 22 -6.53 3.65 2.17
N THR A 23 -7.35 3.09 3.05
CA THR A 23 -6.89 2.11 4.04
C THR A 23 -6.73 0.72 3.43
N VAL A 24 -7.16 0.54 2.18
CA VAL A 24 -7.19 -0.76 1.49
C VAL A 24 -7.97 -1.78 2.31
N GLY A 25 -9.20 -1.41 2.69
CA GLY A 25 -10.07 -2.28 3.50
C GLY A 25 -9.52 -2.53 4.90
N SER A 26 -8.92 -1.52 5.51
CA SER A 26 -8.30 -1.62 6.84
C SER A 26 -7.21 -2.70 6.89
N ALA A 27 -6.45 -2.83 5.81
CA ALA A 27 -5.42 -3.85 5.70
C ALA A 27 -4.26 -3.59 6.65
N THR A 28 -3.68 -4.65 7.17
CA THR A 28 -2.42 -4.60 7.92
C THR A 28 -1.23 -4.93 7.04
N CYS A 29 -1.47 -5.53 5.89
CA CYS A 29 -0.45 -5.76 4.86
C CYS A 29 -1.08 -5.55 3.50
N VAL A 30 -0.40 -4.78 2.64
CA VAL A 30 -0.87 -4.42 1.31
C VAL A 30 0.17 -4.85 0.29
N ARG A 31 -0.28 -5.56 -0.73
CA ARG A 31 0.54 -5.80 -1.92
C ARG A 31 0.33 -4.62 -2.86
N VAL A 32 1.37 -3.86 -3.09
CA VAL A 32 1.33 -2.70 -3.99
C VAL A 32 2.03 -3.06 -5.28
N PHE A 33 1.38 -2.82 -6.40
CA PHE A 33 1.94 -3.04 -7.73
C PHE A 33 1.92 -1.74 -8.51
N ASN A 34 3.11 -1.28 -8.92
CA ASN A 34 3.22 -0.10 -9.77
C ASN A 34 2.99 -0.51 -11.23
N SER A 35 1.78 -0.32 -11.70
CA SER A 35 1.38 -0.63 -13.07
C SER A 35 1.26 0.65 -13.94
N SER A 36 1.82 1.77 -13.47
CA SER A 36 1.60 3.08 -14.10
C SER A 36 2.39 3.29 -15.38
N GLY A 37 3.43 2.52 -15.61
CA GLY A 37 4.35 2.73 -16.72
C GLY A 37 5.48 3.72 -16.42
N SER A 38 5.54 4.21 -15.19
CA SER A 38 6.56 5.16 -14.73
C SER A 38 6.92 4.88 -13.29
N ASP A 39 8.07 5.35 -12.84
CA ASP A 39 8.42 5.32 -11.42
C ASP A 39 7.46 6.23 -10.66
N LEU A 40 7.13 5.83 -9.44
CA LEU A 40 6.29 6.65 -8.58
C LEU A 40 6.73 6.55 -7.12
N VAL A 41 6.13 7.39 -6.27
CA VAL A 41 6.38 7.38 -4.83
C VAL A 41 5.09 6.95 -4.14
N ILE A 42 5.21 5.96 -3.25
CA ILE A 42 4.11 5.48 -2.42
C ILE A 42 4.32 6.04 -1.02
N THR A 43 3.26 6.60 -0.45
CA THR A 43 3.29 7.21 0.88
C THR A 43 2.25 6.56 1.79
N VAL A 44 2.67 6.18 2.99
CA VAL A 44 1.78 5.70 4.06
C VAL A 44 1.68 6.80 5.11
N THR A 45 0.46 7.14 5.50
CA THR A 45 0.19 8.25 6.39
C THR A 45 -0.71 7.82 7.54
N ASP A 46 -0.41 8.30 8.75
CA ASP A 46 -1.33 8.23 9.88
C ASP A 46 -2.35 9.37 9.73
N PRO A 47 -3.63 9.08 9.46
CA PRO A 47 -4.62 10.13 9.20
C PRO A 47 -4.92 11.01 10.41
N THR A 48 -4.57 10.57 11.62
CA THR A 48 -4.74 11.39 12.82
C THR A 48 -3.63 12.40 13.00
N GLY A 49 -2.50 12.20 12.27
CA GLY A 49 -1.32 13.05 12.42
C GLY A 49 -0.54 12.83 13.70
N ALA A 50 -0.95 11.88 14.54
CA ALA A 50 -0.31 11.64 15.83
C ALA A 50 1.03 10.90 15.69
N ASN A 51 1.18 10.11 14.63
CA ASN A 51 2.38 9.29 14.37
C ASN A 51 2.77 8.44 15.58
N GLU A 52 1.78 7.89 16.28
CA GLU A 52 2.01 7.11 17.50
C GLU A 52 2.82 5.84 17.25
N TYR A 53 2.73 5.32 16.04
CA TYR A 53 3.40 4.08 15.65
C TYR A 53 4.34 4.36 14.49
N SER A 54 5.39 3.57 14.38
CA SER A 54 6.24 3.60 13.19
C SER A 54 5.49 3.01 12.00
N GLY A 55 6.00 3.23 10.81
CA GLY A 55 5.41 2.68 9.59
C GLY A 55 4.78 3.73 8.70
N THR A 56 5.05 5.01 8.95
CA THR A 56 4.65 6.10 8.05
C THR A 56 5.86 6.57 7.27
N GLY A 57 5.62 7.12 6.09
CA GLY A 57 6.69 7.65 5.23
C GLY A 57 6.47 7.30 3.77
N SER A 58 7.48 7.58 2.97
CA SER A 58 7.41 7.40 1.52
C SER A 58 8.53 6.51 1.02
N ILE A 59 8.23 5.73 -0.01
CA ILE A 59 9.22 4.92 -0.72
C ILE A 59 9.08 5.13 -2.21
N SER A 60 10.20 5.00 -2.92
CA SER A 60 10.20 5.00 -4.38
C SER A 60 9.81 3.62 -4.89
N MET A 61 8.91 3.59 -5.87
CA MET A 61 8.45 2.36 -6.51
C MET A 61 8.78 2.41 -7.99
N PRO A 62 9.80 1.67 -8.44
CA PRO A 62 10.08 1.59 -9.87
C PRO A 62 8.91 1.00 -10.66
N ASP A 63 8.86 1.32 -11.96
CA ASP A 63 7.85 0.76 -12.85
C ASP A 63 7.86 -0.77 -12.81
N ASN A 64 6.66 -1.35 -12.78
CA ASN A 64 6.43 -2.81 -12.71
C ASN A 64 6.92 -3.47 -11.40
N HIS A 65 7.27 -2.66 -10.40
CA HIS A 65 7.72 -3.20 -9.12
C HIS A 65 6.53 -3.58 -8.25
N ILE A 66 6.71 -4.64 -7.45
CA ILE A 66 5.74 -5.10 -6.45
C ILE A 66 6.40 -5.01 -5.08
N GLU A 67 5.66 -4.45 -4.11
CA GLU A 67 6.15 -4.33 -2.75
C GLU A 67 5.04 -4.69 -1.76
N PHE A 68 5.40 -5.38 -0.70
CA PHE A 68 4.47 -5.68 0.40
C PHE A 68 4.74 -4.70 1.52
N ILE A 69 3.71 -3.96 1.91
CA ILE A 69 3.82 -2.89 2.90
C ILE A 69 2.96 -3.24 4.11
N GLU A 70 3.60 -3.30 5.28
CA GLU A 70 2.89 -3.47 6.55
C GLU A 70 2.46 -2.10 7.06
N LYS A 71 1.25 -2.01 7.60
CA LYS A 71 0.74 -0.75 8.15
C LYS A 71 -0.33 -1.02 9.19
N GLN A 72 -0.63 -0.01 10.01
CA GLN A 72 -1.78 -0.07 10.91
C GLN A 72 -3.08 -0.03 10.08
N PRO A 73 -4.15 -0.68 10.55
CA PRO A 73 -5.41 -0.73 9.78
C PRO A 73 -5.97 0.63 9.40
N SER A 74 -5.82 1.63 10.26
CA SER A 74 -6.35 2.98 10.02
C SER A 74 -5.44 3.83 9.14
N TYR A 75 -4.20 3.42 8.90
CA TYR A 75 -3.28 4.20 8.08
C TYR A 75 -3.72 4.14 6.62
N THR A 76 -3.49 5.25 5.91
CA THR A 76 -3.84 5.36 4.50
C THR A 76 -2.60 5.28 3.64
N ILE A 77 -2.80 4.86 2.40
CA ILE A 77 -1.74 4.76 1.39
C ILE A 77 -2.18 5.55 0.17
N HIS A 78 -1.25 6.29 -0.43
CA HIS A 78 -1.49 6.96 -1.69
C HIS A 78 -0.21 6.96 -2.51
N GLY A 79 -0.32 7.31 -3.79
CA GLY A 79 0.82 7.35 -4.70
C GLY A 79 0.89 8.66 -5.46
N SER A 80 2.08 9.00 -5.93
CA SER A 80 2.27 10.12 -6.85
C SER A 80 1.75 9.82 -8.26
N GLY A 81 1.44 8.55 -8.52
CA GLY A 81 0.78 8.06 -9.72
C GLY A 81 -0.17 6.94 -9.34
N ALA A 82 -0.97 6.49 -10.31
CA ALA A 82 -1.92 5.40 -10.08
C ALA A 82 -1.18 4.08 -9.86
N PHE A 83 -1.70 3.26 -8.96
CA PHE A 83 -1.14 1.95 -8.65
C PHE A 83 -2.25 0.97 -8.31
N LYS A 84 -1.90 -0.30 -8.15
CA LYS A 84 -2.85 -1.33 -7.74
C LYS A 84 -2.50 -1.80 -6.34
N ALA A 85 -3.53 -2.03 -5.54
CA ALA A 85 -3.37 -2.42 -4.14
C ALA A 85 -4.28 -3.60 -3.82
N THR A 86 -3.76 -4.55 -3.05
CA THR A 86 -4.50 -5.74 -2.63
C THR A 86 -4.26 -5.97 -1.15
N LYS A 87 -5.35 -6.13 -0.40
CA LYS A 87 -5.27 -6.56 1.00
C LYS A 87 -4.84 -8.01 1.03
N VAL A 88 -3.74 -8.29 1.73
CA VAL A 88 -3.16 -9.63 1.79
C VAL A 88 -2.76 -9.99 3.20
N GLY A 89 -2.54 -11.28 3.42
CA GLY A 89 -1.89 -11.82 4.59
C GLY A 89 -0.86 -12.85 4.15
N PHE A 90 -0.12 -13.38 5.09
CA PHE A 90 0.86 -14.42 4.81
C PHE A 90 0.57 -15.64 5.67
N THR A 91 0.76 -16.81 5.06
CA THR A 91 0.68 -18.10 5.76
C THR A 91 1.99 -18.84 5.60
N ASN A 92 2.33 -19.61 6.61
CA ASN A 92 3.51 -20.48 6.58
C ASN A 92 3.13 -21.88 6.12
#